data_aaf2df50a7da81044ffa44e9f3d58452
#
_entry.id   aaf2df50a7da81044ffa44e9f3d58452
#
_cell.length_a   1.000
_cell.length_b   1.000
_cell.length_c   1.000
_cell.angle_alpha   90.00
_cell.angle_beta   90.00
_cell.angle_gamma   90.00
#
_symmetry.space_group_name_H-M   'P 1'
#
loop_
_entity.id
_entity.type
_entity.pdbx_description
1 polymer ?
#
loop_
_entity_poly.entity_id
_entity_poly.type
_entity_poly.pdbx_seq_one_letter_code
_entity_poly.pdbx_strand_id
1 'polypeptide(L)'
;MEHKRLTLFAGHYGSGKTNIAVNYALALAREGKAVCIADLDIVNPYFRTADSAAVLEKAGVELISPQFANTNVDLPALPAEAYKLVTDRSTYAIMDIGGDDRGAYALGRYVPAILEENNYRMVFVANCYRPLTRTPEEAVEVMAEIEAACGLKFTDIINNSNLGSETTAKTVEASASYIEKLSQLADLPVFATSAMESVAEQLPPEYSPILVLQLQEKYFDLPTQKPGNRPLWG
;
A
#
# COMPACT_ATOMS: atom_id res chain seq x y z
N MET A 1 6.83 -17.39 4.23
CA MET A 1 5.75 -16.60 4.86
C MET A 1 4.44 -17.16 4.36
N GLU A 2 3.43 -17.35 5.22
CA GLU A 2 2.10 -17.77 4.74
C GLU A 2 1.40 -16.57 4.10
N HIS A 3 1.00 -16.69 2.84
CA HIS A 3 0.29 -15.64 2.11
C HIS A 3 -1.22 -15.86 2.21
N LYS A 4 -1.94 -14.85 2.63
CA LYS A 4 -3.40 -14.83 2.50
C LYS A 4 -3.78 -14.42 1.08
N ARG A 5 -4.88 -14.95 0.56
CA ARG A 5 -5.30 -14.65 -0.81
C ARG A 5 -5.64 -13.17 -1.01
N LEU A 6 -6.28 -12.56 0.00
CA LEU A 6 -6.59 -11.13 0.02
C LEU A 6 -5.63 -10.43 0.98
N THR A 7 -4.91 -9.42 0.51
CA THR A 7 -4.09 -8.56 1.36
C THR A 7 -4.43 -7.09 1.11
N LEU A 8 -4.85 -6.41 2.17
CA LEU A 8 -5.26 -5.02 2.14
C LEU A 8 -4.24 -4.19 2.91
N PHE A 9 -3.74 -3.13 2.32
CA PHE A 9 -2.83 -2.18 2.97
C PHE A 9 -3.56 -0.88 3.24
N ALA A 10 -3.65 -0.49 4.50
CA ALA A 10 -4.27 0.74 4.95
C ALA A 10 -3.38 1.44 5.99
N GLY A 11 -3.64 2.72 6.23
CA GLY A 11 -2.87 3.55 7.16
C GLY A 11 -2.96 5.00 6.78
N HIS A 12 -2.40 5.88 7.60
CA HIS A 12 -2.47 7.32 7.40
C HIS A 12 -1.86 7.77 6.06
N TYR A 13 -2.30 8.94 5.58
CA TYR A 13 -1.72 9.59 4.40
C TYR A 13 -0.19 9.75 4.55
N GLY A 14 0.54 9.40 3.48
CA GLY A 14 2.00 9.47 3.46
C GLY A 14 2.72 8.34 4.22
N SER A 15 2.02 7.35 4.78
CA SER A 15 2.66 6.19 5.42
C SER A 15 3.39 5.27 4.44
N GLY A 16 3.15 5.40 3.12
CA GLY A 16 3.79 4.62 2.06
C GLY A 16 3.03 3.37 1.64
N LYS A 17 1.71 3.30 1.90
CA LYS A 17 0.82 2.17 1.54
C LYS A 17 1.00 1.70 0.10
N THR A 18 0.89 2.61 -0.84
CA THR A 18 1.00 2.32 -2.28
C THR A 18 2.32 1.64 -2.63
N ASN A 19 3.44 2.16 -2.10
CA ASN A 19 4.74 1.55 -2.33
C ASN A 19 4.85 0.15 -1.71
N ILE A 20 4.28 -0.06 -0.53
CA ILE A 20 4.18 -1.37 0.11
C ILE A 20 3.31 -2.31 -0.73
N ALA A 21 2.11 -1.90 -1.15
CA ALA A 21 1.18 -2.71 -1.93
C ALA A 21 1.79 -3.16 -3.26
N VAL A 22 2.42 -2.24 -4.00
CA VAL A 22 3.10 -2.53 -5.26
C VAL A 22 4.25 -3.52 -5.06
N ASN A 23 5.14 -3.27 -4.09
CA ASN A 23 6.28 -4.16 -3.86
C ASN A 23 5.85 -5.54 -3.35
N TYR A 24 4.78 -5.63 -2.57
CA TYR A 24 4.22 -6.90 -2.13
C TYR A 24 3.61 -7.68 -3.32
N ALA A 25 2.89 -6.99 -4.23
CA ALA A 25 2.39 -7.58 -5.47
C ALA A 25 3.53 -8.15 -6.33
N LEU A 26 4.59 -7.38 -6.51
CA LEU A 26 5.78 -7.81 -7.25
C LEU A 26 6.49 -8.99 -6.58
N ALA A 27 6.54 -9.04 -5.26
CA ALA A 27 7.12 -10.16 -4.52
C ALA A 27 6.33 -11.45 -4.76
N LEU A 28 5.00 -11.41 -4.67
CA LEU A 28 4.14 -12.56 -4.97
C LEU A 28 4.25 -13.03 -6.43
N ALA A 29 4.33 -12.10 -7.38
CA ALA A 29 4.52 -12.43 -8.79
C ALA A 29 5.87 -13.13 -9.04
N ARG A 30 6.95 -12.69 -8.37
CA ARG A 30 8.26 -13.37 -8.42
C ARG A 30 8.22 -14.79 -7.87
N GLU A 31 7.30 -15.09 -6.95
CA GLU A 31 7.04 -16.44 -6.45
C GLU A 31 6.16 -17.28 -7.41
N GLY A 32 5.83 -16.74 -8.59
CA GLY A 32 5.00 -17.42 -9.59
C GLY A 32 3.51 -17.42 -9.29
N LYS A 33 3.03 -16.54 -8.39
CA LYS A 33 1.62 -16.41 -8.10
C LYS A 33 0.91 -15.59 -9.17
N ALA A 34 -0.34 -15.93 -9.50
CA ALA A 34 -1.24 -15.04 -10.22
C ALA A 34 -1.68 -13.91 -9.27
N VAL A 35 -1.43 -12.67 -9.64
CA VAL A 35 -1.64 -11.51 -8.75
C VAL A 35 -2.45 -10.44 -9.47
N CYS A 36 -3.42 -9.87 -8.77
CA CYS A 36 -4.04 -8.60 -9.16
C CYS A 36 -3.92 -7.58 -8.03
N ILE A 37 -3.77 -6.32 -8.38
CA ILE A 37 -3.71 -5.19 -7.45
C ILE A 37 -4.74 -4.15 -7.82
N ALA A 38 -5.48 -3.65 -6.84
CA ALA A 38 -6.43 -2.56 -7.03
C ALA A 38 -6.02 -1.33 -6.22
N ASP A 39 -6.08 -0.18 -6.90
CA ASP A 39 -5.95 1.13 -6.30
C ASP A 39 -7.34 1.62 -5.86
N LEU A 40 -7.56 1.64 -4.55
CA LEU A 40 -8.78 2.16 -3.92
C LEU A 40 -8.55 3.53 -3.28
N ASP A 41 -7.37 4.15 -3.47
CA ASP A 41 -7.08 5.52 -3.05
C ASP A 41 -7.61 6.53 -4.09
N ILE A 42 -8.87 6.93 -3.92
CA ILE A 42 -9.57 7.83 -4.84
C ILE A 42 -9.14 9.30 -4.69
N VAL A 43 -8.42 9.64 -3.64
CA VAL A 43 -8.16 11.04 -3.23
C VAL A 43 -6.74 11.49 -3.48
N ASN A 44 -5.78 10.57 -3.51
CA ASN A 44 -4.37 10.94 -3.65
C ASN A 44 -3.94 11.05 -5.13
N PRO A 45 -3.74 12.29 -5.67
CA PRO A 45 -3.29 12.46 -7.06
C PRO A 45 -1.76 12.26 -7.23
N TYR A 46 -0.98 12.19 -6.14
CA TYR A 46 0.48 12.30 -6.19
C TYR A 46 1.24 10.98 -6.17
N PHE A 47 0.64 9.92 -5.64
CA PHE A 47 1.23 8.58 -5.60
C PHE A 47 0.11 7.57 -5.84
N ARG A 48 0.07 7.00 -7.04
CA ARG A 48 -0.94 6.02 -7.41
C ARG A 48 -0.28 4.72 -7.82
N THR A 49 -0.97 3.63 -7.55
CA THR A 49 -0.60 2.31 -8.08
C THR A 49 -0.49 2.34 -9.61
N ALA A 50 -1.28 3.20 -10.27
CA ALA A 50 -1.22 3.44 -11.71
C ALA A 50 0.14 3.97 -12.20
N ASP A 51 0.90 4.68 -11.37
CA ASP A 51 2.25 5.16 -11.73
C ASP A 51 3.24 4.00 -11.87
N SER A 52 2.93 2.84 -11.29
CA SER A 52 3.69 1.60 -11.42
C SER A 52 3.14 0.64 -12.48
N ALA A 53 2.18 1.07 -13.32
CA ALA A 53 1.49 0.19 -14.27
C ALA A 53 2.46 -0.58 -15.18
N ALA A 54 3.47 0.09 -15.74
CA ALA A 54 4.44 -0.56 -16.62
C ALA A 54 5.29 -1.63 -15.90
N VAL A 55 5.64 -1.42 -14.64
CA VAL A 55 6.41 -2.37 -13.84
C VAL A 55 5.54 -3.56 -13.45
N LEU A 56 4.28 -3.33 -13.07
CA LEU A 56 3.30 -4.35 -12.73
C LEU A 56 2.97 -5.23 -13.94
N GLU A 57 2.69 -4.62 -15.11
CA GLU A 57 2.43 -5.32 -16.36
C GLU A 57 3.60 -6.22 -16.77
N LYS A 58 4.84 -5.69 -16.72
CA LYS A 58 6.05 -6.47 -17.01
C LYS A 58 6.23 -7.67 -16.08
N ALA A 59 5.76 -7.56 -14.84
CA ALA A 59 5.78 -8.64 -13.86
C ALA A 59 4.58 -9.60 -13.97
N GLY A 60 3.65 -9.36 -14.89
CA GLY A 60 2.44 -10.16 -15.06
C GLY A 60 1.38 -9.92 -13.96
N VAL A 61 1.42 -8.77 -13.29
CA VAL A 61 0.43 -8.37 -12.29
C VAL A 61 -0.69 -7.59 -12.96
N GLU A 62 -1.94 -8.04 -12.79
CA GLU A 62 -3.12 -7.33 -13.30
C GLU A 62 -3.38 -6.10 -12.42
N LEU A 63 -3.41 -4.91 -13.03
CA LEU A 63 -3.74 -3.67 -12.34
C LEU A 63 -5.19 -3.28 -12.60
N ILE A 64 -5.96 -3.14 -11.53
CA ILE A 64 -7.32 -2.60 -11.53
C ILE A 64 -7.27 -1.19 -10.95
N SER A 65 -7.41 -0.18 -11.79
CA SER A 65 -7.46 1.22 -11.35
C SER A 65 -8.79 1.86 -11.73
N PRO A 66 -9.28 2.85 -10.95
CA PRO A 66 -10.44 3.61 -11.34
C PRO A 66 -10.20 4.24 -12.71
N GLN A 67 -11.05 3.91 -13.68
CA GLN A 67 -11.05 4.67 -14.93
C GLN A 67 -11.57 6.07 -14.59
N PHE A 68 -10.75 7.09 -14.83
CA PHE A 68 -11.23 8.45 -14.86
C PHE A 68 -12.19 8.57 -16.04
N ALA A 69 -13.45 8.22 -15.81
CA ALA A 69 -14.48 8.60 -16.74
C ALA A 69 -14.49 10.14 -16.78
N ASN A 70 -14.27 10.71 -17.97
CA ASN A 70 -14.55 12.12 -18.31
C ASN A 70 -16.07 12.40 -18.18
N THR A 71 -16.66 12.05 -17.05
CA THR A 71 -18.06 12.27 -16.74
C THR A 71 -18.14 13.15 -15.50
N ASN A 72 -18.95 14.20 -15.58
CA ASN A 72 -19.32 15.12 -14.49
C ASN A 72 -20.07 14.40 -13.33
N VAL A 73 -19.61 13.21 -12.91
CA VAL A 73 -20.18 12.45 -11.82
C VAL A 73 -19.23 12.55 -10.63
N ASP A 74 -19.69 13.21 -9.58
CA ASP A 74 -18.95 13.58 -8.37
C ASP A 74 -18.48 12.42 -7.47
N LEU A 75 -18.59 11.16 -7.91
CA LEU A 75 -18.09 9.99 -7.20
C LEU A 75 -17.39 9.06 -8.19
N PRO A 76 -16.07 8.89 -8.10
CA PRO A 76 -15.37 7.86 -8.87
C PRO A 76 -15.90 6.49 -8.43
N ALA A 77 -16.70 5.87 -9.28
CA ALA A 77 -17.15 4.51 -9.09
C ALA A 77 -15.99 3.57 -9.38
N LEU A 78 -15.70 2.67 -8.45
CA LEU A 78 -14.79 1.56 -8.73
C LEU A 78 -15.36 0.75 -9.90
N PRO A 79 -14.52 0.36 -10.87
CA PRO A 79 -15.00 -0.40 -12.01
C PRO A 79 -15.61 -1.73 -11.58
N ALA A 80 -16.55 -2.27 -12.36
CA ALA A 80 -17.16 -3.56 -12.09
C ALA A 80 -16.12 -4.69 -12.00
N GLU A 81 -14.99 -4.54 -12.70
CA GLU A 81 -13.84 -5.42 -12.67
C GLU A 81 -13.22 -5.55 -11.27
N ALA A 82 -13.37 -4.56 -10.40
CA ALA A 82 -12.89 -4.63 -9.03
C ALA A 82 -13.59 -5.73 -8.19
N TYR A 83 -14.77 -6.19 -8.60
CA TYR A 83 -15.39 -7.36 -7.96
C TYR A 83 -14.61 -8.66 -8.18
N LYS A 84 -13.77 -8.75 -9.22
CA LYS A 84 -12.86 -9.88 -9.40
C LYS A 84 -11.98 -10.12 -8.16
N LEU A 85 -11.56 -9.06 -7.46
CA LEU A 85 -10.73 -9.16 -6.25
C LEU A 85 -11.33 -10.11 -5.20
N VAL A 86 -12.67 -10.14 -5.09
CA VAL A 86 -13.37 -10.94 -4.09
C VAL A 86 -14.10 -12.16 -4.68
N THR A 87 -14.27 -12.25 -6.01
CA THR A 87 -14.95 -13.35 -6.67
C THR A 87 -14.02 -14.38 -7.30
N ASP A 88 -12.85 -13.94 -7.82
CA ASP A 88 -11.85 -14.84 -8.37
C ASP A 88 -10.92 -15.36 -7.27
N ARG A 89 -11.21 -16.57 -6.79
CA ARG A 89 -10.43 -17.22 -5.71
C ARG A 89 -9.11 -17.86 -6.19
N SER A 90 -8.82 -17.83 -7.48
CA SER A 90 -7.58 -18.38 -8.06
C SER A 90 -6.43 -17.40 -8.05
N THR A 91 -6.72 -16.10 -7.89
CA THR A 91 -5.77 -15.00 -7.97
C THR A 91 -5.55 -14.36 -6.59
N TYR A 92 -4.29 -14.08 -6.25
CA TYR A 92 -3.96 -13.28 -5.07
C TYR A 92 -4.35 -11.82 -5.34
N ALA A 93 -5.18 -11.27 -4.46
CA ALA A 93 -5.70 -9.91 -4.61
C ALA A 93 -5.10 -8.97 -3.57
N ILE A 94 -4.57 -7.84 -4.04
CA ILE A 94 -4.00 -6.80 -3.21
C ILE A 94 -4.84 -5.53 -3.37
N MET A 95 -5.16 -4.90 -2.25
CA MET A 95 -5.93 -3.67 -2.22
C MET A 95 -5.11 -2.57 -1.55
N ASP A 96 -4.80 -1.51 -2.28
CA ASP A 96 -4.23 -0.27 -1.76
C ASP A 96 -5.37 0.65 -1.32
N ILE A 97 -5.55 0.81 -0.01
CA ILE A 97 -6.69 1.53 0.57
C ILE A 97 -6.29 2.98 0.84
N GLY A 98 -7.11 3.94 0.40
CA GLY A 98 -6.91 5.35 0.70
C GLY A 98 -6.80 5.62 2.21
N GLY A 99 -5.97 6.60 2.57
CA GLY A 99 -5.70 6.95 3.96
C GLY A 99 -6.75 7.87 4.60
N ASP A 100 -7.89 8.06 3.94
CA ASP A 100 -9.01 8.87 4.39
C ASP A 100 -10.31 8.05 4.44
N ASP A 101 -11.35 8.65 5.01
CA ASP A 101 -12.67 8.02 5.15
C ASP A 101 -13.25 7.54 3.81
N ARG A 102 -12.96 8.23 2.70
CA ARG A 102 -13.53 7.90 1.38
C ARG A 102 -12.96 6.60 0.83
N GLY A 103 -11.64 6.38 0.95
CA GLY A 103 -11.00 5.12 0.57
C GLY A 103 -11.48 3.96 1.44
N ALA A 104 -11.62 4.19 2.73
CA ALA A 104 -12.18 3.22 3.66
C ALA A 104 -13.64 2.88 3.35
N TYR A 105 -14.49 3.85 3.02
CA TYR A 105 -15.87 3.62 2.58
C TYR A 105 -15.95 2.82 1.28
N ALA A 106 -15.05 3.05 0.33
CA ALA A 106 -15.01 2.29 -0.91
C ALA A 106 -14.79 0.79 -0.68
N LEU A 107 -14.01 0.44 0.37
CA LEU A 107 -13.80 -0.93 0.79
C LEU A 107 -15.08 -1.59 1.34
N GLY A 108 -15.95 -0.84 2.01
CA GLY A 108 -17.11 -1.37 2.74
C GLY A 108 -18.01 -2.31 1.90
N ARG A 109 -18.14 -2.07 0.59
CA ARG A 109 -18.91 -2.94 -0.32
C ARG A 109 -18.35 -4.35 -0.50
N TYR A 110 -17.03 -4.53 -0.29
CA TYR A 110 -16.36 -5.82 -0.44
C TYR A 110 -16.27 -6.60 0.87
N VAL A 111 -16.46 -5.93 2.01
CA VAL A 111 -16.30 -6.52 3.35
C VAL A 111 -17.12 -7.79 3.55
N PRO A 112 -18.41 -7.89 3.15
CA PRO A 112 -19.16 -9.13 3.30
C PRO A 112 -18.48 -10.32 2.61
N ALA A 113 -18.01 -10.14 1.37
CA ALA A 113 -17.34 -11.20 0.61
C ALA A 113 -15.96 -11.55 1.19
N ILE A 114 -15.22 -10.54 1.70
CA ILE A 114 -13.92 -10.73 2.35
C ILE A 114 -14.09 -11.58 3.62
N LEU A 115 -15.10 -11.27 4.44
CA LEU A 115 -15.38 -12.00 5.68
C LEU A 115 -15.91 -13.40 5.41
N GLU A 116 -16.75 -13.59 4.36
CA GLU A 116 -17.23 -14.91 3.95
C GLU A 116 -16.09 -15.82 3.52
N GLU A 117 -15.12 -15.32 2.75
CA GLU A 117 -13.97 -16.09 2.33
C GLU A 117 -13.03 -16.40 3.51
N ASN A 118 -12.91 -15.50 4.47
CA ASN A 118 -12.07 -15.61 5.67
C ASN A 118 -10.60 -15.99 5.36
N ASN A 119 -10.10 -15.57 4.20
CA ASN A 119 -8.71 -15.77 3.76
C ASN A 119 -8.07 -14.42 3.41
N TYR A 120 -8.08 -13.52 4.38
CA TYR A 120 -7.60 -12.16 4.21
C TYR A 120 -6.58 -11.76 5.28
N ARG A 121 -5.84 -10.73 4.97
CA ARG A 121 -4.98 -9.97 5.86
C ARG A 121 -5.24 -8.48 5.62
N MET A 122 -5.54 -7.73 6.67
CA MET A 122 -5.63 -6.27 6.64
C MET A 122 -4.45 -5.70 7.45
N VAL A 123 -3.52 -5.07 6.75
CA VAL A 123 -2.23 -4.64 7.27
C VAL A 123 -2.23 -3.14 7.51
N PHE A 124 -1.95 -2.72 8.75
CA PHE A 124 -1.68 -1.33 9.04
C PHE A 124 -0.25 -0.95 8.64
N VAL A 125 -0.10 0.02 7.77
CA VAL A 125 1.22 0.53 7.34
C VAL A 125 1.66 1.63 8.30
N ALA A 126 2.51 1.26 9.26
CA ALA A 126 3.01 2.15 10.30
C ALA A 126 4.26 2.91 9.85
N ASN A 127 4.30 4.22 10.11
CA ASN A 127 5.49 5.05 9.90
C ASN A 127 5.56 6.12 11.00
N CYS A 128 6.46 5.93 11.97
CA CYS A 128 6.61 6.83 13.12
C CYS A 128 7.18 8.21 12.76
N TYR A 129 7.66 8.40 11.54
CA TYR A 129 8.15 9.70 11.06
C TYR A 129 7.06 10.55 10.39
N ARG A 130 5.78 10.12 10.48
CA ARG A 130 4.64 10.88 9.95
C ARG A 130 3.86 11.57 11.08
N PRO A 131 3.32 12.79 10.84
CA PRO A 131 2.75 13.61 11.90
C PRO A 131 1.69 12.92 12.74
N LEU A 132 0.72 12.27 12.16
CA LEU A 132 -0.44 11.69 12.89
C LEU A 132 -0.21 10.22 13.33
N THR A 133 1.01 9.72 13.25
CA THR A 133 1.38 8.37 13.69
C THR A 133 2.74 8.36 14.37
N ARG A 134 3.12 9.48 15.02
CA ARG A 134 4.42 9.60 15.70
C ARG A 134 4.50 8.75 16.95
N THR A 135 3.38 8.63 17.66
CA THR A 135 3.30 7.78 18.85
C THR A 135 2.46 6.54 18.55
N PRO A 136 2.70 5.44 19.25
CA PRO A 136 1.87 4.24 19.11
C PRO A 136 0.39 4.50 19.42
N GLU A 137 0.11 5.39 20.38
CA GLU A 137 -1.25 5.77 20.78
C GLU A 137 -1.98 6.47 19.61
N GLU A 138 -1.35 7.47 18.98
CA GLU A 138 -1.89 8.12 17.78
C GLU A 138 -2.15 7.12 16.64
N ALA A 139 -1.23 6.17 16.45
CA ALA A 139 -1.39 5.13 15.43
C ALA A 139 -2.60 4.22 15.70
N VAL A 140 -2.87 3.86 16.97
CA VAL A 140 -4.05 3.09 17.36
C VAL A 140 -5.35 3.88 17.12
N GLU A 141 -5.35 5.19 17.36
CA GLU A 141 -6.50 6.07 17.06
C GLU A 141 -6.80 6.06 15.55
N VAL A 142 -5.76 6.22 14.71
CA VAL A 142 -5.90 6.14 13.24
C VAL A 142 -6.40 4.76 12.80
N MET A 143 -5.91 3.67 13.41
CA MET A 143 -6.42 2.32 13.13
C MET A 143 -7.91 2.22 13.42
N ALA A 144 -8.36 2.71 14.58
CA ALA A 144 -9.75 2.67 14.99
C ALA A 144 -10.66 3.48 14.04
N GLU A 145 -10.22 4.64 13.56
CA GLU A 145 -10.93 5.45 12.58
C GLU A 145 -11.12 4.70 11.25
N ILE A 146 -10.04 4.09 10.73
CA ILE A 146 -10.08 3.31 9.48
C ILE A 146 -11.01 2.10 9.63
N GLU A 147 -10.91 1.35 10.72
CA GLU A 147 -11.76 0.20 11.01
C GLU A 147 -13.25 0.59 11.09
N ALA A 148 -13.55 1.71 11.75
CA ALA A 148 -14.92 2.22 11.84
C ALA A 148 -15.48 2.63 10.48
N ALA A 149 -14.65 3.22 9.61
CA ALA A 149 -15.06 3.67 8.30
C ALA A 149 -15.28 2.52 7.32
N CYS A 150 -14.44 1.48 7.33
CA CYS A 150 -14.53 0.36 6.38
C CYS A 150 -15.32 -0.85 6.90
N GLY A 151 -15.48 -1.00 8.21
CA GLY A 151 -16.13 -2.16 8.82
C GLY A 151 -15.29 -3.44 8.84
N LEU A 152 -13.97 -3.34 8.65
CA LEU A 152 -13.03 -4.46 8.69
C LEU A 152 -11.93 -4.21 9.71
N LYS A 153 -11.54 -5.24 10.47
CA LYS A 153 -10.50 -5.13 11.49
C LYS A 153 -9.11 -5.36 10.89
N PHE A 154 -8.12 -4.62 11.41
CA PHE A 154 -6.72 -4.93 11.16
C PHE A 154 -6.35 -6.29 11.74
N THR A 155 -5.47 -6.99 11.04
CA THR A 155 -4.96 -8.31 11.45
C THR A 155 -3.46 -8.29 11.69
N ASP A 156 -2.75 -7.34 11.12
CA ASP A 156 -1.30 -7.26 11.14
C ASP A 156 -0.82 -5.81 11.04
N ILE A 157 0.44 -5.59 11.40
CA ILE A 157 1.16 -4.31 11.24
C ILE A 157 2.37 -4.56 10.33
N ILE A 158 2.69 -3.63 9.43
CA ILE A 158 3.99 -3.56 8.76
C ILE A 158 4.74 -2.31 9.20
N ASN A 159 6.00 -2.48 9.61
CA ASN A 159 6.88 -1.35 9.90
C ASN A 159 7.41 -0.76 8.60
N ASN A 160 6.90 0.39 8.21
CA ASN A 160 7.40 1.19 7.09
C ASN A 160 7.95 2.54 7.58
N SER A 161 8.60 2.55 8.75
CA SER A 161 9.22 3.77 9.30
C SER A 161 10.45 4.15 8.50
N ASN A 162 10.29 5.19 7.67
CA ASN A 162 11.33 5.64 6.76
C ASN A 162 11.29 7.16 6.53
N LEU A 163 12.42 7.70 6.04
CA LEU A 163 12.62 9.09 5.65
C LEU A 163 12.87 9.23 4.13
N GLY A 164 12.33 8.32 3.32
CA GLY A 164 12.57 8.26 1.88
C GLY A 164 14.02 7.92 1.56
N SER A 165 14.67 8.71 0.70
CA SER A 165 16.08 8.52 0.29
C SER A 165 17.11 8.68 1.42
N GLU A 166 16.73 9.33 2.54
CA GLU A 166 17.59 9.54 3.71
C GLU A 166 17.52 8.37 4.71
N THR A 167 16.73 7.34 4.41
CA THR A 167 16.57 6.18 5.30
C THR A 167 17.86 5.36 5.38
N THR A 168 18.30 5.08 6.61
CA THR A 168 19.43 4.21 6.93
C THR A 168 18.96 3.04 7.80
N ALA A 169 19.82 2.03 8.02
CA ALA A 169 19.54 0.96 8.98
C ALA A 169 19.21 1.53 10.37
N LYS A 170 19.98 2.53 10.82
CA LYS A 170 19.72 3.21 12.10
C LYS A 170 18.35 3.90 12.16
N THR A 171 17.85 4.42 11.04
CA THR A 171 16.50 4.99 10.95
C THR A 171 15.44 3.94 11.24
N VAL A 172 15.60 2.74 10.67
CA VAL A 172 14.70 1.61 10.91
C VAL A 172 14.83 1.07 12.33
N GLU A 173 16.08 0.88 12.81
CA GLU A 173 16.35 0.43 14.18
C GLU A 173 15.76 1.35 15.24
N ALA A 174 15.83 2.67 15.02
CA ALA A 174 15.24 3.66 15.93
C ALA A 174 13.72 3.56 16.05
N SER A 175 13.04 2.91 15.10
CA SER A 175 11.59 2.67 15.16
C SER A 175 11.18 1.40 15.93
N ALA A 176 12.14 0.59 16.39
CA ALA A 176 11.86 -0.72 17.01
C ALA A 176 10.93 -0.61 18.23
N SER A 177 11.27 0.28 19.17
CA SER A 177 10.45 0.48 20.37
C SER A 177 9.04 1.01 20.09
N TYR A 178 8.91 1.83 19.05
CA TYR A 178 7.61 2.31 18.57
C TYR A 178 6.76 1.14 18.05
N ILE A 179 7.32 0.31 17.19
CA ILE A 179 6.61 -0.83 16.58
C ILE A 179 6.25 -1.88 17.61
N GLU A 180 7.15 -2.18 18.54
CA GLU A 180 6.87 -3.12 19.63
C GLU A 180 5.69 -2.63 20.50
N LYS A 181 5.71 -1.36 20.90
CA LYS A 181 4.62 -0.79 21.68
C LYS A 181 3.30 -0.71 20.88
N LEU A 182 3.35 -0.37 19.60
CA LEU A 182 2.16 -0.37 18.73
C LEU A 182 1.55 -1.77 18.64
N SER A 183 2.38 -2.79 18.41
CA SER A 183 1.97 -4.19 18.38
C SER A 183 1.28 -4.63 19.68
N GLN A 184 1.84 -4.24 20.82
CA GLN A 184 1.26 -4.51 22.14
C GLN A 184 -0.08 -3.80 22.38
N LEU A 185 -0.17 -2.51 22.04
CA LEU A 185 -1.40 -1.71 22.21
C LEU A 185 -2.54 -2.17 21.31
N ALA A 186 -2.21 -2.54 20.06
CA ALA A 186 -3.18 -3.00 19.09
C ALA A 186 -3.53 -4.49 19.25
N ASP A 187 -2.75 -5.26 20.00
CA ASP A 187 -2.81 -6.72 20.09
C ASP A 187 -2.70 -7.39 18.71
N LEU A 188 -1.77 -6.89 17.87
CA LEU A 188 -1.56 -7.37 16.52
C LEU A 188 -0.10 -7.72 16.26
N PRO A 189 0.18 -8.80 15.49
CA PRO A 189 1.52 -9.17 15.12
C PRO A 189 2.13 -8.18 14.12
N VAL A 190 3.46 -8.04 14.17
CA VAL A 190 4.22 -7.36 13.13
C VAL A 190 4.47 -8.34 11.98
N PHE A 191 3.84 -8.08 10.85
CA PHE A 191 3.89 -8.92 9.66
C PHE A 191 5.26 -8.89 8.98
N ALA A 192 5.85 -7.70 8.85
CA ALA A 192 7.15 -7.49 8.23
C ALA A 192 7.72 -6.10 8.57
N THR A 193 9.01 -5.94 8.34
CA THR A 193 9.66 -4.64 8.21
C THR A 193 9.91 -4.37 6.72
N SER A 194 9.74 -3.15 6.26
CA SER A 194 10.04 -2.77 4.88
C SER A 194 11.30 -1.91 4.83
N ALA A 195 12.15 -2.16 3.85
CA ALA A 195 13.38 -1.40 3.63
C ALA A 195 13.83 -1.47 2.17
N MET A 196 14.57 -0.46 1.71
CA MET A 196 15.35 -0.54 0.47
C MET A 196 16.41 -1.64 0.60
N GLU A 197 16.77 -2.29 -0.51
CA GLU A 197 17.73 -3.40 -0.53
C GLU A 197 19.04 -3.07 0.21
N SER A 198 19.64 -1.91 -0.08
CA SER A 198 20.86 -1.46 0.58
C SER A 198 20.74 -1.23 2.09
N VAL A 199 19.53 -0.98 2.59
CA VAL A 199 19.23 -0.84 4.02
C VAL A 199 18.92 -2.22 4.62
N ALA A 200 18.15 -3.03 3.91
CA ALA A 200 17.75 -4.38 4.32
C ALA A 200 18.96 -5.30 4.61
N GLU A 201 20.00 -5.21 3.77
CA GLU A 201 21.25 -5.97 3.94
C GLU A 201 22.02 -5.61 5.23
N GLN A 202 21.76 -4.45 5.81
CA GLN A 202 22.42 -3.96 7.02
C GLN A 202 21.58 -4.19 8.29
N LEU A 203 20.30 -4.59 8.14
CA LEU A 203 19.44 -4.81 9.29
C LEU A 203 19.72 -6.17 9.95
N PRO A 204 19.74 -6.21 11.30
CA PRO A 204 19.85 -7.46 12.04
C PRO A 204 18.70 -8.45 11.74
N PRO A 205 18.92 -9.77 11.94
CA PRO A 205 17.92 -10.80 11.63
C PRO A 205 16.58 -10.68 12.35
N GLU A 206 16.54 -10.02 13.51
CA GLU A 206 15.30 -9.77 14.28
C GLU A 206 14.29 -8.89 13.53
N TYR A 207 14.72 -8.14 12.52
CA TYR A 207 13.82 -7.35 11.67
C TYR A 207 13.14 -8.20 10.58
N SER A 208 13.50 -9.47 10.47
CA SER A 208 12.86 -10.38 9.51
C SER A 208 11.43 -10.77 9.94
N PRO A 209 10.53 -10.95 8.97
CA PRO A 209 10.76 -10.88 7.53
C PRO A 209 10.85 -9.44 7.02
N ILE A 210 11.70 -9.21 6.01
CA ILE A 210 11.86 -7.90 5.39
C ILE A 210 11.19 -7.90 4.01
N LEU A 211 10.30 -6.94 3.78
CA LEU A 211 9.80 -6.62 2.44
C LEU A 211 10.78 -5.63 1.80
N VAL A 212 11.55 -6.11 0.84
CA VAL A 212 12.49 -5.27 0.10
C VAL A 212 11.74 -4.36 -0.86
N LEU A 213 11.96 -3.05 -0.73
CA LEU A 213 11.30 -2.03 -1.51
C LEU A 213 12.16 -1.61 -2.71
N GLN A 214 11.48 -1.46 -3.84
CA GLN A 214 11.92 -0.63 -4.95
C GLN A 214 11.06 0.64 -4.93
N LEU A 215 11.69 1.82 -4.84
CA LEU A 215 10.93 3.06 -4.87
C LEU A 215 10.29 3.24 -6.25
N GLN A 216 9.04 3.70 -6.26
CA GLN A 216 8.38 4.10 -7.49
C GLN A 216 9.10 5.32 -8.06
N GLU A 217 9.37 5.30 -9.38
CA GLU A 217 9.83 6.49 -10.09
C GLU A 217 8.70 7.53 -10.08
N LYS A 218 8.99 8.71 -9.55
CA LYS A 218 8.03 9.80 -9.58
C LYS A 218 7.89 10.31 -11.01
N TYR A 219 6.68 10.50 -11.48
CA TYR A 219 6.42 11.09 -12.79
C TYR A 219 7.10 12.47 -13.00
N PHE A 220 7.43 13.16 -11.91
CA PHE A 220 8.13 14.45 -11.91
C PHE A 220 9.66 14.35 -12.01
N ASP A 221 10.23 13.15 -11.83
CA ASP A 221 11.68 12.91 -11.95
C ASP A 221 12.08 12.51 -13.38
N LEU A 222 11.12 12.32 -14.29
CA LEU A 222 11.42 12.16 -15.71
C LEU A 222 12.00 13.49 -16.24
N PRO A 223 13.19 13.48 -16.88
CA PRO A 223 13.72 14.68 -17.49
C PRO A 223 12.68 15.21 -18.48
N THR A 224 12.16 16.40 -18.22
CA THR A 224 11.26 17.09 -19.14
C THR A 224 11.97 17.18 -20.49
N GLN A 225 11.53 16.39 -21.46
CA GLN A 225 11.93 16.63 -22.85
C GLN A 225 11.47 18.06 -23.16
N LYS A 226 12.42 18.98 -23.22
CA LYS A 226 12.15 20.33 -23.68
C LYS A 226 11.45 20.19 -25.02
N PRO A 227 10.24 20.76 -25.22
CA PRO A 227 9.64 20.78 -26.52
C PRO A 227 10.63 21.45 -27.44
N GLY A 228 11.07 20.71 -28.47
CA GLY A 228 11.96 21.24 -29.50
C GLY A 228 11.40 22.53 -30.03
N ASN A 229 12.21 23.59 -30.01
CA ASN A 229 11.95 24.86 -30.66
C ASN A 229 11.62 24.60 -32.15
N ARG A 230 10.35 24.47 -32.48
CA ARG A 230 9.89 24.72 -33.85
C ARG A 230 9.76 26.22 -33.96
N PRO A 231 10.48 26.85 -34.91
CA PRO A 231 10.23 28.26 -35.19
C PRO A 231 8.79 28.39 -35.71
N LEU A 232 7.98 29.16 -35.00
CA LEU A 232 6.76 29.72 -35.52
C LEU A 232 7.20 30.79 -36.50
N TRP A 233 6.68 30.72 -37.73
CA TRP A 233 6.88 31.65 -38.84
C TRP A 233 8.00 31.29 -39.83
N GLY A 234 7.59 30.78 -40.98
CA GLY A 234 8.16 30.72 -42.28
C GLY A 234 7.07 30.42 -43.28
#